data_017640cdba942594539cef16a555045f
#
_entry.id   017640cdba942594539cef16a555045f
#
_cell.length_a   1.000
_cell.length_b   1.000
_cell.length_c   1.000
_cell.angle_alpha   90.00
_cell.angle_beta   90.00
_cell.angle_gamma   90.00
#
_symmetry.space_group_name_H-M   'P 1'
#
loop_
_entity.id
_entity.type
_entity.pdbx_description
1 polymer ?
#
loop_
_entity_poly.entity_id
_entity_poly.type
_entity_poly.pdbx_seq_one_letter_code
_entity_poly.pdbx_strand_id
1 'polypeptide(L)'
;MSSLPLIVLTALLAQSSAPAPDYAFFKERVQPIFLKKRPGHARCLTCHDHGSPPLQPLSPGAATWDEEQSRKNFAVWKQFIKPGDPLKSPLLRHPLAEEAGGDRFHAGGKHFKSQSDPEWQTLAAWVNGEKLDPKTNGGTQ
;
A
#
# COMPACT_ATOMS: atom_id res chain seq x y z
N MET A 1 -1.44 -8.47 -65.00
CA MET A 1 -1.88 -9.08 -63.75
C MET A 1 -0.94 -8.59 -62.66
N SER A 2 -1.30 -7.56 -61.90
CA SER A 2 -0.47 -6.93 -60.89
C SER A 2 -0.92 -7.44 -59.53
N SER A 3 -0.05 -8.22 -58.83
CA SER A 3 -0.28 -8.68 -57.49
C SER A 3 0.17 -7.61 -56.46
N LEU A 4 -0.75 -7.04 -55.71
CA LEU A 4 -0.45 -6.16 -54.59
C LEU A 4 -0.01 -7.03 -53.39
N PRO A 5 1.08 -6.66 -52.67
CA PRO A 5 1.44 -7.34 -51.44
C PRO A 5 0.53 -6.88 -50.30
N LEU A 6 -0.05 -7.86 -49.61
CA LEU A 6 -0.83 -7.64 -48.40
C LEU A 6 0.17 -7.33 -47.22
N ILE A 7 0.21 -6.06 -46.81
CA ILE A 7 0.98 -5.65 -45.63
C ILE A 7 0.16 -6.02 -44.38
N VAL A 8 0.55 -7.09 -43.71
CA VAL A 8 -0.01 -7.45 -42.40
C VAL A 8 0.64 -6.56 -41.33
N LEU A 9 -0.09 -5.54 -40.88
CA LEU A 9 0.32 -4.69 -39.79
C LEU A 9 0.04 -5.43 -38.45
N THR A 10 1.05 -6.09 -37.92
CA THR A 10 0.98 -6.68 -36.58
C THR A 10 1.05 -5.55 -35.51
N ALA A 11 -0.10 -5.17 -34.98
CA ALA A 11 -0.16 -4.27 -33.83
C ALA A 11 0.42 -5.00 -32.59
N LEU A 12 1.60 -4.59 -32.14
CA LEU A 12 2.20 -5.02 -30.89
C LEU A 12 1.40 -4.35 -29.76
N LEU A 13 0.47 -5.09 -29.14
CA LEU A 13 -0.22 -4.65 -27.93
C LEU A 13 0.82 -4.61 -26.79
N ALA A 14 1.28 -3.42 -26.44
CA ALA A 14 2.07 -3.22 -25.24
C ALA A 14 1.19 -3.58 -24.03
N GLN A 15 1.44 -4.74 -23.43
CA GLN A 15 0.82 -5.12 -22.16
C GLN A 15 1.41 -4.25 -21.07
N SER A 16 0.63 -3.25 -20.60
CA SER A 16 0.98 -2.49 -19.42
C SER A 16 0.95 -3.43 -18.22
N SER A 17 2.13 -3.81 -17.73
CA SER A 17 2.24 -4.57 -16.48
C SER A 17 1.75 -3.72 -15.32
N ALA A 18 1.02 -4.34 -14.36
CA ALA A 18 0.61 -3.65 -13.15
C ALA A 18 1.85 -3.08 -12.41
N PRO A 19 1.75 -1.89 -11.79
CA PRO A 19 2.87 -1.26 -11.11
C PRO A 19 3.36 -2.14 -9.95
N ALA A 20 4.68 -2.31 -9.83
CA ALA A 20 5.26 -3.06 -8.73
C ALA A 20 5.31 -2.20 -7.46
N PRO A 21 4.90 -2.73 -6.28
CA PRO A 21 4.99 -1.99 -5.03
C PRO A 21 6.46 -1.72 -4.66
N ASP A 22 6.76 -0.47 -4.32
CA ASP A 22 8.11 -0.03 -3.98
C ASP A 22 8.41 -0.28 -2.50
N TYR A 23 9.55 -0.92 -2.21
CA TYR A 23 9.95 -1.23 -0.83
C TYR A 23 10.39 0.01 -0.05
N ALA A 24 11.14 0.92 -0.68
CA ALA A 24 11.60 2.13 0.01
C ALA A 24 10.42 3.01 0.40
N PHE A 25 9.45 3.18 -0.50
CA PHE A 25 8.21 3.88 -0.19
C PHE A 25 7.43 3.20 0.95
N PHE A 26 7.33 1.88 0.92
CA PHE A 26 6.68 1.13 2.00
C PHE A 26 7.34 1.41 3.35
N LYS A 27 8.64 1.27 3.43
CA LYS A 27 9.40 1.46 4.67
C LYS A 27 9.25 2.88 5.22
N GLU A 28 9.41 3.89 4.37
CA GLU A 28 9.50 5.29 4.80
C GLU A 28 8.13 5.98 4.92
N ARG A 29 7.10 5.50 4.21
CA ARG A 29 5.80 6.17 4.13
C ARG A 29 4.64 5.32 4.65
N VAL A 30 4.64 4.02 4.36
CA VAL A 30 3.53 3.12 4.74
C VAL A 30 3.68 2.61 6.17
N GLN A 31 4.85 2.11 6.56
CA GLN A 31 5.08 1.55 7.90
C GLN A 31 4.77 2.54 9.06
N PRO A 32 5.12 3.85 8.97
CA PRO A 32 4.73 4.81 10.00
C PRO A 32 3.23 4.88 10.25
N ILE A 33 2.40 4.65 9.22
CA ILE A 33 0.94 4.62 9.32
C ILE A 33 0.47 3.47 10.22
N PHE A 34 1.13 2.32 10.14
CA PHE A 34 0.80 1.15 10.98
C PHE A 34 1.12 1.35 12.47
N LEU A 35 2.10 2.22 12.76
CA LEU A 35 2.53 2.54 14.12
C LEU A 35 1.79 3.73 14.73
N LYS A 36 1.13 4.53 13.91
CA LYS A 36 0.48 5.76 14.36
C LYS A 36 -0.74 5.48 15.23
N LYS A 37 -0.77 6.09 16.41
CA LYS A 37 -1.94 6.12 17.29
C LYS A 37 -2.94 7.17 16.77
N ARG A 38 -4.18 6.77 16.52
CA ARG A 38 -5.27 7.67 16.16
C ARG A 38 -6.26 7.81 17.31
N PRO A 39 -6.88 8.99 17.50
CA PRO A 39 -7.94 9.14 18.50
C PRO A 39 -9.06 8.12 18.28
N GLY A 40 -9.48 7.45 19.35
CA GLY A 40 -10.55 6.45 19.28
C GLY A 40 -10.19 5.10 18.65
N HIS A 41 -8.96 4.92 18.16
CA HIS A 41 -8.53 3.66 17.52
C HIS A 41 -7.24 3.11 18.14
N ALA A 42 -7.11 1.80 18.16
CA ALA A 42 -5.82 1.15 18.37
C ALA A 42 -4.89 1.40 17.17
N ARG A 43 -3.58 1.29 17.37
CA ARG A 43 -2.64 1.24 16.24
C ARG A 43 -2.90 -0.02 15.41
N CYS A 44 -2.63 0.01 14.11
CA CYS A 44 -2.74 -1.19 13.26
C CYS A 44 -1.91 -2.35 13.85
N LEU A 45 -0.69 -2.07 14.29
CA LEU A 45 0.18 -3.03 14.95
C LEU A 45 -0.48 -3.73 16.14
N THR A 46 -1.28 -3.03 16.95
CA THR A 46 -1.87 -3.61 18.17
C THR A 46 -2.75 -4.83 17.88
N CYS A 47 -3.42 -4.86 16.74
CA CYS A 47 -4.23 -6.01 16.33
C CYS A 47 -3.47 -6.94 15.37
N HIS A 48 -2.55 -6.38 14.58
CA HIS A 48 -1.84 -7.12 13.54
C HIS A 48 -0.51 -7.74 14.00
N ASP A 49 -0.05 -7.50 15.21
CA ASP A 49 1.09 -8.26 15.79
C ASP A 49 0.76 -9.75 16.01
N HIS A 50 -0.53 -10.06 16.18
CA HIS A 50 -1.04 -11.44 16.36
C HIS A 50 -2.17 -11.77 15.36
N GLY A 51 -2.62 -10.81 14.55
CA GLY A 51 -3.74 -10.94 13.63
C GLY A 51 -3.33 -11.35 12.21
N SER A 52 -4.30 -11.28 11.30
CA SER A 52 -4.09 -11.56 9.86
C SER A 52 -4.51 -10.34 9.03
N PRO A 53 -3.67 -9.83 8.13
CA PRO A 53 -2.26 -10.20 7.93
C PRO A 53 -1.35 -9.76 9.10
N PRO A 54 -0.30 -10.50 9.42
CA PRO A 54 0.56 -10.16 10.54
C PRO A 54 1.52 -9.00 10.23
N LEU A 55 1.84 -8.23 11.28
CA LEU A 55 3.00 -7.36 11.34
C LEU A 55 4.03 -7.97 12.29
N GLN A 56 5.31 -7.74 12.04
CA GLN A 56 6.35 -8.15 12.99
C GLN A 56 6.16 -7.38 14.32
N PRO A 57 6.31 -8.03 15.49
CA PRO A 57 6.36 -7.30 16.75
C PRO A 57 7.56 -6.36 16.77
N LEU A 58 7.43 -5.21 17.43
CA LEU A 58 8.59 -4.35 17.66
C LEU A 58 9.58 -5.02 18.61
N SER A 59 10.86 -4.86 18.34
CA SER A 59 11.91 -5.25 19.29
C SER A 59 11.76 -4.47 20.60
N PRO A 60 12.13 -5.05 21.77
CA PRO A 60 12.04 -4.36 23.04
C PRO A 60 12.70 -2.97 23.01
N GLY A 61 11.94 -1.94 23.37
CA GLY A 61 12.41 -0.55 23.38
C GLY A 61 12.49 0.14 22.00
N ALA A 62 12.21 -0.56 20.91
CA ALA A 62 12.23 0.03 19.58
C ALA A 62 10.96 0.83 19.28
N ALA A 63 11.10 2.00 18.66
CA ALA A 63 9.98 2.80 18.17
C ALA A 63 9.52 2.42 16.74
N THR A 64 10.41 1.76 15.99
CA THR A 64 10.18 1.34 14.60
C THR A 64 10.78 -0.05 14.36
N TRP A 65 10.41 -0.66 13.25
CA TRP A 65 11.00 -1.92 12.82
C TRP A 65 12.41 -1.72 12.26
N ASP A 66 13.28 -2.69 12.51
CA ASP A 66 14.57 -2.78 11.84
C ASP A 66 14.43 -3.20 10.37
N GLU A 67 15.55 -3.33 9.66
CA GLU A 67 15.56 -3.65 8.23
C GLU A 67 15.00 -5.06 7.94
N GLU A 68 15.34 -6.04 8.77
CA GLU A 68 14.87 -7.41 8.59
C GLU A 68 13.36 -7.51 8.84
N GLN A 69 12.88 -6.91 9.91
CA GLN A 69 11.45 -6.84 10.24
C GLN A 69 10.66 -6.09 9.16
N SER A 70 11.22 -4.98 8.65
CA SER A 70 10.61 -4.18 7.57
C SER A 70 10.46 -4.98 6.28
N ARG A 71 11.47 -5.78 5.91
CA ARG A 71 11.39 -6.65 4.75
C ARG A 71 10.36 -7.76 4.92
N LYS A 72 10.24 -8.35 6.10
CA LYS A 72 9.20 -9.33 6.42
C LYS A 72 7.81 -8.71 6.31
N ASN A 73 7.61 -7.53 6.90
CA ASN A 73 6.35 -6.80 6.77
C ASN A 73 6.01 -6.51 5.29
N PHE A 74 6.96 -6.01 4.52
CA PHE A 74 6.76 -5.76 3.09
C PHE A 74 6.36 -7.03 2.33
N ALA A 75 7.05 -8.15 2.56
CA ALA A 75 6.78 -9.42 1.89
C ALA A 75 5.35 -9.92 2.16
N VAL A 76 4.82 -9.68 3.36
CA VAL A 76 3.45 -10.02 3.72
C VAL A 76 2.47 -9.01 3.12
N TRP A 77 2.64 -7.72 3.40
CA TRP A 77 1.62 -6.71 3.12
C TRP A 77 1.44 -6.38 1.63
N LYS A 78 2.48 -6.58 0.81
CA LYS A 78 2.33 -6.50 -0.66
C LYS A 78 1.36 -7.53 -1.25
N GLN A 79 0.98 -8.57 -0.49
CA GLN A 79 -0.01 -9.56 -0.91
C GLN A 79 -1.45 -9.08 -0.65
N PHE A 80 -1.61 -8.05 0.17
CA PHE A 80 -2.90 -7.46 0.52
C PHE A 80 -3.21 -6.17 -0.25
N ILE A 81 -2.51 -5.99 -1.36
CA ILE A 81 -2.81 -4.92 -2.32
C ILE A 81 -3.12 -5.50 -3.69
N LYS A 82 -3.92 -4.78 -4.45
CA LYS A 82 -4.14 -4.97 -5.88
C LYS A 82 -3.39 -3.86 -6.61
N PRO A 83 -2.20 -4.11 -7.15
CA PRO A 83 -1.39 -3.07 -7.78
C PRO A 83 -2.18 -2.27 -8.83
N GLY A 84 -2.17 -0.94 -8.72
CA GLY A 84 -2.92 -0.03 -9.56
C GLY A 84 -4.41 0.11 -9.22
N ASP A 85 -4.91 -0.57 -8.17
CA ASP A 85 -6.33 -0.50 -7.81
C ASP A 85 -6.50 -0.39 -6.27
N PRO A 86 -6.42 0.84 -5.73
CA PRO A 86 -6.56 1.05 -4.29
C PRO A 86 -7.86 0.52 -3.69
N LEU A 87 -9.00 0.72 -4.37
CA LEU A 87 -10.31 0.29 -3.86
C LEU A 87 -10.56 -1.22 -3.94
N LYS A 88 -9.73 -1.96 -4.68
CA LYS A 88 -9.73 -3.42 -4.65
C LYS A 88 -8.64 -4.00 -3.74
N SER A 89 -7.88 -3.13 -3.07
CA SER A 89 -6.82 -3.53 -2.15
C SER A 89 -7.38 -3.71 -0.74
N PRO A 90 -7.34 -4.91 -0.14
CA PRO A 90 -7.81 -5.15 1.23
C PRO A 90 -7.19 -4.20 2.25
N LEU A 91 -5.89 -3.88 2.11
CA LEU A 91 -5.18 -2.91 2.95
C LEU A 91 -5.91 -1.56 3.06
N LEU A 92 -6.53 -1.08 1.97
CA LEU A 92 -7.20 0.21 1.93
C LEU A 92 -8.71 0.10 2.19
N ARG A 93 -9.33 -0.98 1.73
CA ARG A 93 -10.78 -1.17 1.85
C ARG A 93 -11.23 -1.49 3.27
N HIS A 94 -10.53 -2.39 3.96
CA HIS A 94 -10.95 -2.83 5.30
C HIS A 94 -11.03 -1.68 6.31
N PRO A 95 -10.02 -0.80 6.44
CA PRO A 95 -10.06 0.32 7.38
C PRO A 95 -10.82 1.55 6.88
N LEU A 96 -11.33 1.57 5.65
CA LEU A 96 -12.10 2.68 5.07
C LEU A 96 -13.56 2.61 5.48
N ALA A 97 -14.19 3.76 5.71
CA ALA A 97 -15.63 3.85 5.98
C ALA A 97 -16.45 3.26 4.82
N GLU A 98 -17.56 2.58 5.14
CA GLU A 98 -18.40 1.91 4.15
C GLU A 98 -18.96 2.90 3.11
N GLU A 99 -19.42 4.06 3.57
CA GLU A 99 -19.93 5.14 2.72
C GLU A 99 -18.88 5.74 1.79
N ALA A 100 -17.59 5.53 2.09
CA ALA A 100 -16.48 5.96 1.23
C ALA A 100 -15.98 4.86 0.27
N GLY A 101 -16.63 3.71 0.25
CA GLY A 101 -16.28 2.56 -0.57
C GLY A 101 -15.50 1.46 0.16
N GLY A 102 -15.45 1.53 1.49
CA GLY A 102 -14.84 0.52 2.33
C GLY A 102 -15.69 -0.73 2.52
N ASP A 103 -15.11 -1.74 3.13
CA ASP A 103 -15.84 -2.94 3.53
C ASP A 103 -16.79 -2.64 4.70
N ARG A 104 -17.87 -3.42 4.82
CA ARG A 104 -18.84 -3.27 5.88
C ARG A 104 -18.24 -3.46 7.28
N PHE A 105 -17.29 -4.37 7.42
CA PHE A 105 -16.71 -4.74 8.69
C PHE A 105 -15.18 -4.74 8.66
N HIS A 106 -14.59 -4.22 9.74
CA HIS A 106 -13.19 -4.35 10.09
C HIS A 106 -13.08 -4.37 11.61
N ALA A 107 -12.50 -5.42 12.18
CA ALA A 107 -12.44 -5.62 13.63
C ALA A 107 -11.72 -4.48 14.37
N GLY A 108 -10.72 -3.85 13.74
CA GLY A 108 -10.00 -2.68 14.24
C GLY A 108 -10.75 -1.35 14.10
N GLY A 109 -11.97 -1.37 13.54
CA GLY A 109 -12.76 -0.17 13.25
C GLY A 109 -12.36 0.52 11.95
N LYS A 110 -13.03 1.61 11.62
CA LYS A 110 -12.81 2.40 10.41
C LYS A 110 -11.84 3.55 10.69
N HIS A 111 -10.59 3.37 10.31
CA HIS A 111 -9.52 4.34 10.54
C HIS A 111 -9.58 5.55 9.61
N PHE A 112 -10.13 5.37 8.41
CA PHE A 112 -10.23 6.40 7.38
C PHE A 112 -11.69 6.71 7.08
N LYS A 113 -12.08 7.99 7.27
CA LYS A 113 -13.46 8.45 7.00
C LYS A 113 -13.74 8.63 5.53
N SER A 114 -12.72 8.92 4.73
CA SER A 114 -12.84 9.14 3.30
C SER A 114 -11.55 8.79 2.56
N GLN A 115 -11.65 8.66 1.25
CA GLN A 115 -10.48 8.48 0.38
C GLN A 115 -9.57 9.72 0.32
N SER A 116 -10.04 10.88 0.77
CA SER A 116 -9.23 12.11 0.86
C SER A 116 -8.39 12.19 2.13
N ASP A 117 -8.48 11.20 3.04
CA ASP A 117 -7.60 11.14 4.20
C ASP A 117 -6.14 11.05 3.74
N PRO A 118 -5.23 11.92 4.24
CA PRO A 118 -3.83 11.96 3.78
C PRO A 118 -3.10 10.63 3.92
N GLU A 119 -3.39 9.85 4.96
CA GLU A 119 -2.75 8.54 5.13
C GLU A 119 -3.34 7.48 4.20
N TRP A 120 -4.65 7.54 3.96
CA TRP A 120 -5.26 6.71 2.93
C TRP A 120 -4.66 7.00 1.54
N GLN A 121 -4.46 8.28 1.21
CA GLN A 121 -3.80 8.70 -0.03
C GLN A 121 -2.36 8.21 -0.13
N THR A 122 -1.61 8.21 0.99
CA THR A 122 -0.25 7.64 1.03
C THR A 122 -0.27 6.13 0.74
N LEU A 123 -1.20 5.39 1.32
CA LEU A 123 -1.36 3.96 1.01
C LEU A 123 -1.76 3.74 -0.46
N ALA A 124 -2.66 4.58 -0.99
CA ALA A 124 -3.09 4.53 -2.39
C ALA A 124 -1.93 4.81 -3.36
N ALA A 125 -1.07 5.77 -3.05
CA ALA A 125 0.14 6.07 -3.82
C ALA A 125 1.07 4.85 -3.92
N TRP A 126 1.27 4.14 -2.79
CA TRP A 126 2.05 2.90 -2.79
C TRP A 126 1.41 1.81 -3.67
N VAL A 127 0.10 1.62 -3.57
CA VAL A 127 -0.64 0.66 -4.42
C VAL A 127 -0.54 1.01 -5.90
N ASN A 128 -0.50 2.30 -6.23
CA ASN A 128 -0.33 2.80 -7.59
C ASN A 128 1.13 2.76 -8.07
N GLY A 129 2.05 2.23 -7.25
CA GLY A 129 3.46 2.03 -7.62
C GLY A 129 4.31 3.29 -7.53
N GLU A 130 3.87 4.28 -6.76
CA GLU A 130 4.69 5.46 -6.50
C GLU A 130 5.99 5.06 -5.79
N LYS A 131 7.06 5.69 -6.20
CA LYS A 131 8.40 5.46 -5.65
C LYS A 131 8.81 6.58 -4.71
N LEU A 132 9.63 6.22 -3.73
CA LEU A 132 10.23 7.22 -2.87
C LEU A 132 11.16 8.14 -3.70
N ASP A 133 10.87 9.45 -3.68
CA ASP A 133 11.75 10.43 -4.30
C ASP A 133 12.98 10.64 -3.41
N PRO A 134 14.22 10.37 -3.90
CA PRO A 134 15.43 10.59 -3.11
C PRO A 134 15.63 12.03 -2.65
N LYS A 135 15.00 13.00 -3.33
CA LYS A 135 15.15 14.43 -3.03
C LYS A 135 14.29 14.92 -1.88
N THR A 136 13.28 14.16 -1.45
CA THR A 136 12.37 14.57 -0.35
C THR A 136 12.88 14.20 1.04
N ASN A 137 13.99 13.46 1.15
CA ASN A 137 14.58 13.06 2.44
C ASN A 137 15.59 14.09 3.01
N GLY A 138 15.74 15.25 2.39
CA GLY A 138 16.71 16.28 2.75
C GLY A 138 16.10 17.58 3.25
N GLY A 139 15.15 17.53 4.18
CA GLY A 139 14.54 18.76 4.66
C GLY A 139 13.92 18.64 6.04
N THR A 140 14.74 18.60 7.08
CA THR A 140 14.59 19.51 8.25
C THR A 140 15.82 19.30 9.14
N GLN A 141 16.71 20.25 9.12
CA GLN A 141 17.64 20.53 10.22
C GLN A 141 16.89 21.35 11.26
#